data_7b2548fe82d9fd46c8374d0064103b0e
#
_entry.id   7b2548fe82d9fd46c8374d0064103b0e
#
_cell.length_a   1.000
_cell.length_b   1.000
_cell.length_c   1.000
_cell.angle_alpha   90.00
_cell.angle_beta   90.00
_cell.angle_gamma   90.00
#
_symmetry.space_group_name_H-M   'P 1'
#
loop_
_entity.id
_entity.type
_entity.pdbx_description
1 polymer ?
#
loop_
_entity_poly.entity_id
_entity_poly.type
_entity_poly.pdbx_seq_one_letter_code
_entity_poly.pdbx_strand_id
1 'polypeptide(L)'
;EGFKVGQRLYLQNCALCHGSDARGSTGFPNLRDNDWLYGDSPETIKETLLYGRKAAMPAWEAALGDQGIEEMTAYVLKLAGRKVNDQLADAGEAKFGMCAACHGPDGKGSLAHNLPFGAPNLTDNIWLYGGSKKAVEETLRYGRNGVMPAWKDVLGEDKVHVISAYIYNISHPDK
;
A
#
# COMPACT_ATOMS: atom_id res chain seq x y z
N GLU A 1 -17.32 9.34 -23.95
CA GLU A 1 -16.45 8.52 -24.84
C GLU A 1 -15.11 8.23 -24.18
N GLY A 2 -14.44 9.21 -23.57
CA GLY A 2 -13.14 9.05 -22.90
C GLY A 2 -13.13 7.98 -21.79
N PHE A 3 -14.18 7.89 -20.98
CA PHE A 3 -14.29 6.86 -19.94
C PHE A 3 -14.22 5.44 -20.50
N LYS A 4 -14.91 5.14 -21.61
CA LYS A 4 -14.88 3.82 -22.27
C LYS A 4 -13.51 3.51 -22.87
N VAL A 5 -12.80 4.52 -23.36
CA VAL A 5 -11.43 4.37 -23.87
C VAL A 5 -10.48 4.06 -22.69
N GLY A 6 -10.59 4.81 -21.59
CA GLY A 6 -9.83 4.57 -20.37
C GLY A 6 -10.06 3.17 -19.81
N GLN A 7 -11.31 2.73 -19.75
CA GLN A 7 -11.66 1.37 -19.32
C GLN A 7 -10.99 0.28 -20.18
N ARG A 8 -11.03 0.41 -21.51
CA ARG A 8 -10.37 -0.55 -22.40
C ARG A 8 -8.87 -0.60 -22.19
N LEU A 9 -8.23 0.56 -22.09
CA LEU A 9 -6.80 0.67 -21.85
C LEU A 9 -6.41 0.06 -20.50
N TYR A 10 -7.22 0.31 -19.47
CA TYR A 10 -7.06 -0.29 -18.14
C TYR A 10 -7.14 -1.83 -18.21
N LEU A 11 -8.19 -2.37 -18.85
CA LEU A 11 -8.39 -3.82 -18.97
C LEU A 11 -7.24 -4.51 -19.71
N GLN A 12 -6.65 -3.84 -20.69
CA GLN A 12 -5.55 -4.38 -21.49
C GLN A 12 -4.20 -4.37 -20.77
N ASN A 13 -3.96 -3.38 -19.89
CA ASN A 13 -2.62 -3.14 -19.35
C ASN A 13 -2.52 -3.25 -17.83
N CYS A 14 -3.60 -3.04 -17.10
CA CYS A 14 -3.59 -2.90 -15.63
C CYS A 14 -4.32 -4.04 -14.91
N ALA A 15 -5.34 -4.61 -15.56
CA ALA A 15 -6.22 -5.60 -14.95
C ALA A 15 -5.51 -6.90 -14.52
N LEU A 16 -4.39 -7.25 -15.16
CA LEU A 16 -3.61 -8.44 -14.77
C LEU A 16 -3.14 -8.36 -13.31
N CYS A 17 -2.77 -7.18 -12.86
CA CYS A 17 -2.29 -6.96 -11.50
C CYS A 17 -3.42 -6.45 -10.58
N HIS A 18 -4.16 -5.43 -11.02
CA HIS A 18 -5.15 -4.75 -10.19
C HIS A 18 -6.58 -5.34 -10.26
N GLY A 19 -6.77 -6.41 -11.03
CA GLY A 19 -8.09 -7.01 -11.25
C GLY A 19 -8.90 -6.27 -12.33
N SER A 20 -9.82 -6.98 -12.99
CA SER A 20 -10.71 -6.38 -14.00
C SER A 20 -11.73 -5.42 -13.39
N ASP A 21 -12.03 -5.57 -12.11
CA ASP A 21 -12.89 -4.72 -11.31
C ASP A 21 -12.12 -3.61 -10.56
N ALA A 22 -10.79 -3.57 -10.72
CA ALA A 22 -9.87 -2.65 -10.07
C ALA A 22 -9.83 -2.73 -8.53
N ARG A 23 -10.25 -3.87 -7.95
CA ARG A 23 -10.25 -4.07 -6.49
C ARG A 23 -8.95 -4.67 -5.95
N GLY A 24 -7.96 -4.88 -6.83
CA GLY A 24 -6.67 -5.42 -6.46
C GLY A 24 -6.69 -6.91 -6.13
N SER A 25 -5.58 -7.36 -5.61
CA SER A 25 -5.37 -8.70 -5.06
C SER A 25 -4.19 -8.67 -4.09
N THR A 26 -3.84 -9.78 -3.47
CA THR A 26 -2.69 -9.83 -2.55
C THR A 26 -1.42 -9.27 -3.23
N GLY A 27 -0.85 -8.23 -2.64
CA GLY A 27 0.32 -7.52 -3.17
C GLY A 27 0.03 -6.44 -4.22
N PHE A 28 -1.22 -6.31 -4.67
CA PHE A 28 -1.63 -5.29 -5.64
C PHE A 28 -2.77 -4.44 -5.09
N PRO A 29 -2.60 -3.11 -4.98
CA PRO A 29 -3.59 -2.23 -4.34
C PRO A 29 -4.95 -2.25 -5.02
N ASN A 30 -5.99 -2.10 -4.21
CA ASN A 30 -7.33 -1.75 -4.65
C ASN A 30 -7.31 -0.29 -5.12
N LEU A 31 -7.80 -0.02 -6.33
CA LEU A 31 -7.86 1.32 -6.91
C LEU A 31 -9.25 1.97 -6.75
N ARG A 32 -10.12 1.38 -5.95
CA ARG A 32 -11.51 1.84 -5.73
C ARG A 32 -11.83 2.15 -4.28
N ASP A 33 -10.88 1.97 -3.37
CA ASP A 33 -11.02 2.37 -1.97
C ASP A 33 -10.34 3.74 -1.72
N ASN A 34 -10.35 4.16 -0.46
CA ASN A 34 -9.78 5.43 -0.03
C ASN A 34 -8.36 5.27 0.56
N ASP A 35 -7.76 4.09 0.42
CA ASP A 35 -6.40 3.83 0.91
C ASP A 35 -5.36 3.96 -0.21
N TRP A 36 -4.69 5.10 -0.23
CA TRP A 36 -3.69 5.46 -1.24
C TRP A 36 -2.32 5.64 -0.60
N LEU A 37 -1.33 4.89 -1.08
CA LEU A 37 0.03 4.95 -0.55
C LEU A 37 0.78 6.25 -0.91
N TYR A 38 0.41 6.86 -2.04
CA TYR A 38 1.08 8.06 -2.58
C TYR A 38 0.13 9.24 -2.81
N GLY A 39 -1.15 9.04 -2.58
CA GLY A 39 -2.21 10.02 -2.82
C GLY A 39 -3.05 9.73 -4.06
N ASP A 40 -4.25 10.28 -4.06
CA ASP A 40 -5.35 10.02 -4.99
C ASP A 40 -5.64 11.19 -5.95
N SER A 41 -4.83 12.25 -5.92
CA SER A 41 -5.05 13.36 -6.85
C SER A 41 -4.82 12.91 -8.31
N PRO A 42 -5.53 13.52 -9.29
CA PRO A 42 -5.34 13.21 -10.70
C PRO A 42 -3.86 13.29 -11.13
N GLU A 43 -3.14 14.28 -10.60
CA GLU A 43 -1.71 14.51 -10.87
C GLU A 43 -0.86 13.39 -10.33
N THR A 44 -1.09 12.96 -9.07
CA THR A 44 -0.35 11.89 -8.42
C THR A 44 -0.61 10.53 -9.08
N ILE A 45 -1.85 10.25 -9.47
CA ILE A 45 -2.21 9.04 -10.23
C ILE A 45 -1.47 9.05 -11.58
N LYS A 46 -1.50 10.18 -12.30
CA LYS A 46 -0.78 10.32 -13.59
C LYS A 46 0.72 10.15 -13.42
N GLU A 47 1.33 10.77 -12.40
CA GLU A 47 2.75 10.62 -12.09
C GLU A 47 3.11 9.16 -11.81
N THR A 48 2.28 8.47 -11.00
CA THR A 48 2.45 7.04 -10.68
C THR A 48 2.44 6.18 -11.95
N LEU A 49 1.56 6.45 -12.89
CA LEU A 49 1.51 5.74 -14.18
C LEU A 49 2.71 6.09 -15.07
N LEU A 50 3.10 7.36 -15.15
CA LEU A 50 4.23 7.76 -16.00
C LEU A 50 5.54 7.14 -15.57
N TYR A 51 5.84 7.18 -14.26
CA TYR A 51 7.17 6.89 -13.73
C TYR A 51 7.24 5.61 -12.90
N GLY A 52 6.10 4.99 -12.61
CA GLY A 52 6.02 3.83 -11.73
C GLY A 52 6.26 4.19 -10.26
N ARG A 53 6.23 3.16 -9.41
CA ARG A 53 6.54 3.28 -7.98
C ARG A 53 7.37 2.08 -7.53
N LYS A 54 8.26 2.32 -6.59
CA LYS A 54 9.00 1.26 -5.89
C LYS A 54 8.89 1.52 -4.40
N ALA A 55 8.45 0.51 -3.67
CA ALA A 55 8.42 0.54 -2.22
C ALA A 55 9.04 -0.75 -1.68
N ALA A 56 9.92 -0.63 -0.69
CA ALA A 56 10.54 -1.77 -0.04
C ALA A 56 10.43 -1.62 1.48
N MET A 57 9.91 -2.65 2.12
CA MET A 57 10.01 -2.82 3.57
C MET A 57 11.12 -3.83 3.84
N PRO A 58 12.16 -3.49 4.60
CA PRO A 58 13.23 -4.43 4.90
C PRO A 58 12.76 -5.59 5.77
N ALA A 59 13.49 -6.71 5.72
CA ALA A 59 13.30 -7.82 6.63
C ALA A 59 13.83 -7.45 8.02
N TRP A 60 13.07 -7.76 9.06
CA TRP A 60 13.40 -7.40 10.43
C TRP A 60 13.78 -8.60 11.32
N GLU A 61 13.74 -9.82 10.77
CA GLU A 61 14.03 -11.04 11.54
C GLU A 61 15.39 -11.01 12.23
N ALA A 62 16.44 -10.56 11.52
CA ALA A 62 17.79 -10.50 12.09
C ALA A 62 17.93 -9.46 13.23
N ALA A 63 17.15 -8.38 13.17
CA ALA A 63 17.21 -7.31 14.17
C ALA A 63 16.30 -7.57 15.38
N LEU A 64 15.15 -8.18 15.17
CA LEU A 64 14.14 -8.38 16.20
C LEU A 64 14.21 -9.76 16.85
N GLY A 65 14.67 -10.77 16.13
CA GLY A 65 14.58 -12.18 16.55
C GLY A 65 13.11 -12.65 16.66
N ASP A 66 12.90 -13.91 16.99
CA ASP A 66 11.56 -14.51 17.06
C ASP A 66 10.64 -13.81 18.06
N GLN A 67 11.14 -13.48 19.23
CA GLN A 67 10.37 -12.78 20.26
C GLN A 67 9.99 -11.37 19.81
N GLY A 68 10.94 -10.60 19.28
CA GLY A 68 10.66 -9.24 18.80
C GLY A 68 9.70 -9.21 17.61
N ILE A 69 9.71 -10.22 16.74
CA ILE A 69 8.72 -10.38 15.67
C ILE A 69 7.32 -10.61 16.27
N GLU A 70 7.20 -11.47 17.29
CA GLU A 70 5.90 -11.71 17.93
C GLU A 70 5.37 -10.45 18.63
N GLU A 71 6.22 -9.75 19.36
CA GLU A 71 5.89 -8.49 20.06
C GLU A 71 5.47 -7.39 19.07
N MET A 72 6.24 -7.19 17.99
CA MET A 72 5.92 -6.22 16.96
C MET A 72 4.63 -6.56 16.22
N THR A 73 4.40 -7.85 15.94
CA THR A 73 3.13 -8.31 15.34
C THR A 73 1.95 -7.98 16.25
N ALA A 74 2.06 -8.22 17.55
CA ALA A 74 1.01 -7.89 18.50
C ALA A 74 0.74 -6.37 18.52
N TYR A 75 1.78 -5.53 18.51
CA TYR A 75 1.62 -4.10 18.47
C TYR A 75 0.95 -3.60 17.18
N VAL A 76 1.41 -4.07 16.02
CA VAL A 76 0.81 -3.69 14.72
C VAL A 76 -0.67 -4.09 14.65
N LEU A 77 -1.03 -5.28 15.14
CA LEU A 77 -2.44 -5.69 15.22
C LEU A 77 -3.25 -4.86 16.22
N LYS A 78 -2.64 -4.42 17.33
CA LYS A 78 -3.25 -3.49 18.31
C LYS A 78 -3.54 -2.13 17.67
N LEU A 79 -2.61 -1.59 16.88
CA LEU A 79 -2.81 -0.36 16.12
C LEU A 79 -4.04 -0.44 15.20
N ALA A 80 -4.27 -1.60 14.57
CA ALA A 80 -5.45 -1.87 13.76
C ALA A 80 -6.73 -2.19 14.58
N GLY A 81 -6.72 -1.95 15.88
CA GLY A 81 -7.88 -2.14 16.77
C GLY A 81 -8.21 -3.60 17.08
N ARG A 82 -7.29 -4.53 16.85
CA ARG A 82 -7.52 -5.96 17.12
C ARG A 82 -7.18 -6.33 18.56
N LYS A 83 -7.90 -7.33 19.08
CA LYS A 83 -7.57 -7.92 20.39
C LYS A 83 -6.29 -8.73 20.30
N VAL A 84 -5.34 -8.42 21.16
CA VAL A 84 -4.03 -9.06 21.25
C VAL A 84 -3.63 -9.26 22.70
N ASN A 85 -2.48 -9.88 22.94
CA ASN A 85 -1.86 -9.89 24.26
C ASN A 85 -1.23 -8.50 24.52
N ASP A 86 -1.70 -7.80 25.53
CA ASP A 86 -1.26 -6.43 25.84
C ASP A 86 0.23 -6.37 26.23
N GLN A 87 0.74 -7.35 26.97
CA GLN A 87 2.16 -7.38 27.35
C GLN A 87 3.08 -7.49 26.12
N LEU A 88 2.70 -8.32 25.15
CA LEU A 88 3.45 -8.41 23.88
C LEU A 88 3.33 -7.12 23.08
N ALA A 89 2.14 -6.54 23.02
CA ALA A 89 1.93 -5.29 22.29
C ALA A 89 2.71 -4.13 22.90
N ASP A 90 2.76 -3.98 24.22
CA ASP A 90 3.51 -2.92 24.90
C ASP A 90 5.03 -3.10 24.69
N ALA A 91 5.52 -4.34 24.67
CA ALA A 91 6.91 -4.63 24.33
C ALA A 91 7.23 -4.32 22.86
N GLY A 92 6.26 -4.52 21.96
CA GLY A 92 6.35 -4.15 20.55
C GLY A 92 6.34 -2.64 20.35
N GLU A 93 5.48 -1.91 21.09
CA GLU A 93 5.42 -0.44 21.06
C GLU A 93 6.78 0.18 21.38
N ALA A 94 7.46 -0.34 22.40
CA ALA A 94 8.80 0.13 22.79
C ALA A 94 9.85 -0.01 21.66
N LYS A 95 9.62 -0.89 20.68
CA LYS A 95 10.49 -1.14 19.53
C LYS A 95 10.04 -0.41 18.26
N PHE A 96 8.82 0.14 18.22
CA PHE A 96 8.21 0.70 17.02
C PHE A 96 8.97 1.90 16.44
N GLY A 97 9.83 2.55 17.22
CA GLY A 97 10.64 3.69 16.75
C GLY A 97 11.42 3.41 15.45
N MET A 98 11.87 2.17 15.22
CA MET A 98 12.56 1.78 13.99
C MET A 98 11.61 1.71 12.77
N CYS A 99 10.32 1.49 13.00
CA CYS A 99 9.28 1.41 11.98
C CYS A 99 8.68 2.79 11.67
N ALA A 100 8.68 3.66 12.67
CA ALA A 100 8.10 5.01 12.61
C ALA A 100 8.73 5.90 11.54
N ALA A 101 10.00 5.65 11.17
CA ALA A 101 10.68 6.37 10.09
C ALA A 101 9.93 6.30 8.76
N CYS A 102 9.25 5.18 8.47
CA CYS A 102 8.47 4.99 7.26
C CYS A 102 6.97 5.06 7.52
N HIS A 103 6.47 4.43 8.61
CA HIS A 103 5.05 4.33 8.91
C HIS A 103 4.49 5.50 9.71
N GLY A 104 5.32 6.47 10.09
CA GLY A 104 4.94 7.56 10.99
C GLY A 104 4.93 7.15 12.47
N PRO A 105 5.06 8.10 13.41
CA PRO A 105 5.13 7.81 14.85
C PRO A 105 3.83 7.21 15.41
N ASP A 106 2.72 7.45 14.76
CA ASP A 106 1.38 6.95 15.11
C ASP A 106 0.92 5.76 14.22
N GLY A 107 1.78 5.28 13.32
CA GLY A 107 1.50 4.16 12.41
C GLY A 107 0.54 4.49 11.26
N LYS A 108 0.20 5.76 11.02
CA LYS A 108 -0.76 6.15 9.96
C LYS A 108 -0.22 6.16 8.54
N GLY A 109 1.01 5.70 8.37
CA GLY A 109 1.63 5.57 7.06
C GLY A 109 2.34 6.82 6.56
N SER A 110 3.09 6.65 5.49
CA SER A 110 3.93 7.71 4.93
C SER A 110 3.12 8.88 4.39
N LEU A 111 1.96 8.64 3.78
CA LEU A 111 1.15 9.71 3.19
C LEU A 111 0.67 10.73 4.24
N ALA A 112 0.24 10.25 5.42
CA ALA A 112 -0.22 11.11 6.51
C ALA A 112 0.88 12.02 7.07
N HIS A 113 2.14 11.66 6.87
CA HIS A 113 3.32 12.39 7.36
C HIS A 113 4.16 13.03 6.24
N ASN A 114 3.66 13.08 5.01
CA ASN A 114 4.38 13.58 3.83
C ASN A 114 5.75 12.90 3.61
N LEU A 115 5.84 11.59 3.88
CA LEU A 115 7.05 10.80 3.69
C LEU A 115 7.00 10.11 2.32
N PRO A 116 8.14 9.96 1.60
CA PRO A 116 8.15 9.47 0.22
C PRO A 116 8.19 7.94 0.07
N PHE A 117 7.96 7.18 1.14
CA PHE A 117 8.27 5.74 1.17
C PHE A 117 7.14 4.83 0.66
N GLY A 118 5.90 5.33 0.57
CA GLY A 118 4.74 4.49 0.24
C GLY A 118 4.46 3.42 1.30
N ALA A 119 4.82 3.67 2.56
CA ALA A 119 4.51 2.78 3.67
C ALA A 119 3.04 2.92 4.05
N PRO A 120 2.29 1.80 4.19
CA PRO A 120 0.86 1.83 4.45
C PRO A 120 0.52 2.31 5.86
N ASN A 121 -0.73 2.76 6.02
CA ASN A 121 -1.37 2.96 7.30
C ASN A 121 -1.53 1.61 8.02
N LEU A 122 -1.09 1.53 9.27
CA LEU A 122 -1.18 0.33 10.11
C LEU A 122 -2.36 0.39 11.09
N THR A 123 -3.12 1.49 11.07
CA THR A 123 -4.21 1.73 12.04
C THR A 123 -5.60 1.39 11.50
N ASP A 124 -5.69 0.91 10.26
CA ASP A 124 -6.95 0.51 9.61
C ASP A 124 -7.03 -1.00 9.36
N ASN A 125 -8.04 -1.42 8.60
CA ASN A 125 -8.26 -2.81 8.26
C ASN A 125 -7.91 -3.16 6.80
N ILE A 126 -7.16 -2.28 6.10
CA ILE A 126 -6.77 -2.48 4.71
C ILE A 126 -5.35 -3.04 4.68
N TRP A 127 -5.20 -4.26 4.19
CA TRP A 127 -3.97 -5.02 4.26
C TRP A 127 -3.57 -5.57 2.89
N LEU A 128 -2.56 -4.99 2.29
CA LEU A 128 -2.08 -5.37 0.95
C LEU A 128 -1.60 -6.83 0.85
N TYR A 129 -1.00 -7.34 1.92
CA TYR A 129 -0.47 -8.72 2.00
C TYR A 129 -1.24 -9.60 2.97
N GLY A 130 -2.40 -9.13 3.43
CA GLY A 130 -3.22 -9.83 4.43
C GLY A 130 -2.91 -9.37 5.86
N GLY A 131 -3.99 -9.27 6.66
CA GLY A 131 -3.94 -8.79 8.04
C GLY A 131 -4.06 -9.90 9.10
N SER A 132 -3.86 -11.17 8.76
CA SER A 132 -3.76 -12.23 9.78
C SER A 132 -2.45 -12.13 10.57
N LYS A 133 -2.41 -12.65 11.80
CA LYS A 133 -1.17 -12.73 12.60
C LYS A 133 -0.02 -13.28 11.76
N LYS A 134 -0.25 -14.40 11.08
CA LYS A 134 0.75 -15.07 10.23
C LYS A 134 1.24 -14.17 9.08
N ALA A 135 0.34 -13.45 8.41
CA ALA A 135 0.71 -12.58 7.29
C ALA A 135 1.53 -11.37 7.75
N VAL A 136 1.21 -10.82 8.92
CA VAL A 136 1.98 -9.71 9.52
C VAL A 136 3.36 -10.22 9.97
N GLU A 137 3.46 -11.38 10.64
CA GLU A 137 4.73 -12.01 10.98
C GLU A 137 5.61 -12.28 9.76
N GLU A 138 5.02 -12.81 8.69
CA GLU A 138 5.73 -13.05 7.42
C GLU A 138 6.27 -11.75 6.83
N THR A 139 5.46 -10.69 6.85
CA THR A 139 5.87 -9.37 6.37
C THR A 139 7.02 -8.79 7.18
N LEU A 140 6.98 -8.93 8.51
CA LEU A 140 8.06 -8.48 9.40
C LEU A 140 9.33 -9.31 9.22
N ARG A 141 9.22 -10.63 9.10
CA ARG A 141 10.38 -11.51 8.95
C ARG A 141 11.13 -11.27 7.66
N TYR A 142 10.41 -11.27 6.55
CA TYR A 142 11.03 -11.33 5.21
C TYR A 142 10.99 -10.02 4.46
N GLY A 143 10.28 -9.01 5.00
CA GLY A 143 10.05 -7.75 4.31
C GLY A 143 9.11 -7.89 3.13
N ARG A 144 8.93 -6.78 2.40
CA ARG A 144 8.14 -6.73 1.17
C ARG A 144 8.85 -5.85 0.14
N ASN A 145 8.65 -6.17 -1.11
CA ASN A 145 9.21 -5.39 -2.22
C ASN A 145 8.16 -5.27 -3.31
N GLY A 146 7.57 -4.10 -3.44
CA GLY A 146 6.54 -3.78 -4.41
C GLY A 146 7.11 -2.93 -5.55
N VAL A 147 6.79 -3.31 -6.78
CA VAL A 147 7.17 -2.54 -7.98
C VAL A 147 5.93 -2.39 -8.87
N MET A 148 5.52 -1.14 -9.11
CA MET A 148 4.63 -0.79 -10.20
C MET A 148 5.47 -0.22 -11.34
N PRO A 149 5.47 -0.82 -12.55
CA PRO A 149 6.31 -0.36 -13.65
C PRO A 149 5.86 1.01 -14.16
N ALA A 150 6.79 1.73 -14.77
CA ALA A 150 6.51 2.96 -15.53
C ALA A 150 5.85 2.62 -16.87
N TRP A 151 4.84 3.38 -17.25
CA TRP A 151 4.08 3.17 -18.48
C TRP A 151 4.31 4.23 -19.55
N LYS A 152 5.11 5.25 -19.26
CA LYS A 152 5.38 6.37 -20.19
C LYS A 152 5.87 5.88 -21.55
N ASP A 153 6.89 5.04 -21.54
CA ASP A 153 7.54 4.59 -22.79
C ASP A 153 6.73 3.52 -23.52
N VAL A 154 5.84 2.82 -22.82
CA VAL A 154 5.00 1.75 -23.38
C VAL A 154 3.71 2.31 -23.99
N LEU A 155 3.06 3.24 -23.31
CA LEU A 155 1.73 3.73 -23.69
C LEU A 155 1.77 5.16 -24.25
N GLY A 156 2.75 5.95 -23.90
CA GLY A 156 2.80 7.38 -24.18
C GLY A 156 1.94 8.19 -23.21
N GLU A 157 2.20 9.48 -23.14
CA GLU A 157 1.58 10.38 -22.15
C GLU A 157 0.06 10.55 -22.34
N ASP A 158 -0.42 10.51 -23.59
CA ASP A 158 -1.84 10.68 -23.89
C ASP A 158 -2.69 9.51 -23.35
N LYS A 159 -2.24 8.26 -23.59
CA LYS A 159 -2.97 7.09 -23.08
C LYS A 159 -2.86 6.99 -21.56
N VAL A 160 -1.70 7.33 -21.00
CA VAL A 160 -1.53 7.42 -19.53
C VAL A 160 -2.49 8.45 -18.95
N HIS A 161 -2.65 9.61 -19.57
CA HIS A 161 -3.62 10.63 -19.14
C HIS A 161 -5.06 10.10 -19.13
N VAL A 162 -5.46 9.38 -20.19
CA VAL A 162 -6.81 8.79 -20.27
C VAL A 162 -7.01 7.70 -19.23
N ILE A 163 -6.00 6.85 -18.97
CA ILE A 163 -6.07 5.83 -17.92
C ILE A 163 -6.14 6.47 -16.53
N SER A 164 -5.33 7.51 -16.26
CA SER A 164 -5.35 8.19 -14.97
C SER A 164 -6.72 8.82 -14.67
N ALA A 165 -7.34 9.45 -15.67
CA ALA A 165 -8.69 9.97 -15.57
C ALA A 165 -9.73 8.87 -15.30
N TYR A 166 -9.60 7.72 -15.95
CA TYR A 166 -10.46 6.56 -15.69
C TYR A 166 -10.31 6.06 -14.25
N ILE A 167 -9.08 5.88 -13.77
CA ILE A 167 -8.80 5.43 -12.38
C ILE A 167 -9.36 6.44 -11.38
N TYR A 168 -9.13 7.73 -11.59
CA TYR A 168 -9.68 8.78 -10.73
C TYR A 168 -11.22 8.71 -10.65
N ASN A 169 -11.89 8.53 -11.78
CA ASN A 169 -13.35 8.43 -11.81
C ASN A 169 -13.89 7.20 -11.08
N ILE A 170 -13.24 6.04 -11.19
CA ILE A 170 -13.70 4.83 -10.50
C ILE A 170 -13.39 4.83 -9.01
N SER A 171 -12.39 5.58 -8.57
CA SER A 171 -12.06 5.77 -7.15
C SER A 171 -12.90 6.86 -6.47
N HIS A 172 -13.51 7.76 -7.24
CA HIS A 172 -14.33 8.87 -6.75
C HIS A 172 -15.72 8.89 -7.44
N PRO A 173 -16.55 7.86 -7.24
CA PRO A 173 -17.81 7.72 -7.99
C PRO A 173 -18.83 8.83 -7.71
N ASP A 174 -18.67 9.56 -6.61
CA ASP A 174 -19.60 10.61 -6.14
C ASP A 174 -19.11 12.03 -6.43
N LYS A 175 -18.01 12.21 -7.20
CA LYS A 175 -17.46 13.53 -7.60
C LYS A 175 -17.67 13.80 -9.12
#